data_95223af8f152ea080ea9cf0c2abbf7bc
#
_entry.id   95223af8f152ea080ea9cf0c2abbf7bc
#
_cell.length_a   1.000
_cell.length_b   1.000
_cell.length_c   1.000
_cell.angle_alpha   90.00
_cell.angle_beta   90.00
_cell.angle_gamma   90.00
#
_symmetry.space_group_name_H-M   'P 1'
#
loop_
_entity.id
_entity.type
_entity.pdbx_description
1 polymer ?
#
loop_
_entity_poly.entity_id
_entity_poly.type
_entity_poly.pdbx_seq_one_letter_code
_entity_poly.pdbx_strand_id
1 'polypeptide(L)'
;MYNILIVDDEKIERSGIRMLLKRMGIELGVFEACNGKQALEYLTSDKNTGIGHIDILLTDVKMPFMDGIELIKNVMHNDISLKTIIFSGYNEFEYAKLAVKLGVKDYILKPVDPSEFSSTITGVITELDEEHKKDEDYNRQANFIKPVSYTHLRAH
;
A
#
# COMPACT_ATOMS: atom_id res chain seq x y z
N MET A 1 11.59 -2.09 8.41
CA MET A 1 11.53 -1.63 7.00
C MET A 1 10.18 -2.02 6.39
N TYR A 2 9.49 -1.06 5.83
CA TYR A 2 8.22 -1.32 5.17
C TYR A 2 8.42 -1.74 3.72
N ASN A 3 7.44 -2.46 3.18
CA ASN A 3 7.46 -2.91 1.78
C ASN A 3 6.37 -2.20 1.00
N ILE A 4 6.73 -1.69 -0.17
CA ILE A 4 5.80 -1.02 -1.07
C ILE A 4 5.71 -1.80 -2.38
N LEU A 5 4.48 -2.01 -2.86
CA LEU A 5 4.21 -2.62 -4.16
C LEU A 5 3.72 -1.53 -5.12
N ILE A 6 4.47 -1.30 -6.18
CA ILE A 6 4.13 -0.33 -7.22
C ILE A 6 3.45 -1.07 -8.36
N VAL A 7 2.23 -0.66 -8.70
CA VAL A 7 1.44 -1.32 -9.74
C VAL A 7 1.10 -0.34 -10.85
N ASP A 8 1.63 -0.59 -12.04
CA ASP A 8 1.41 0.21 -13.23
C ASP A 8 1.78 -0.66 -14.43
N ASP A 9 1.01 -0.57 -15.51
CA ASP A 9 1.28 -1.35 -16.71
C ASP A 9 2.47 -0.80 -17.51
N GLU A 10 2.91 0.41 -17.23
CA GLU A 10 4.03 1.04 -17.92
C GLU A 10 5.29 0.99 -17.05
N LYS A 11 6.30 0.31 -17.57
CA LYS A 11 7.57 0.17 -16.86
C LYS A 11 8.23 1.52 -16.57
N ILE A 12 8.11 2.47 -17.49
CA ILE A 12 8.72 3.79 -17.32
C ILE A 12 8.10 4.54 -16.13
N GLU A 13 6.80 4.36 -15.93
CA GLU A 13 6.11 4.95 -14.78
C GLU A 13 6.59 4.33 -13.47
N ARG A 14 6.69 3.01 -13.44
CA ARG A 14 7.20 2.31 -12.25
C ARG A 14 8.63 2.74 -11.92
N SER A 15 9.47 2.87 -12.95
CA SER A 15 10.85 3.33 -12.77
C SER A 15 10.92 4.75 -12.22
N GLY A 16 10.02 5.62 -12.68
CA GLY A 16 9.92 6.98 -12.18
C GLY A 16 9.57 7.03 -10.71
N ILE A 17 8.60 6.24 -10.29
CA ILE A 17 8.20 6.14 -8.88
C ILE A 17 9.35 5.60 -8.03
N ARG A 18 10.01 4.56 -8.51
CA ARG A 18 11.16 3.97 -7.80
C ARG A 18 12.27 5.00 -7.60
N MET A 19 12.51 5.85 -8.60
CA MET A 19 13.49 6.92 -8.51
C MET A 19 13.10 7.96 -7.45
N LEU A 20 11.82 8.33 -7.41
CA LEU A 20 11.32 9.27 -6.40
C LEU A 20 11.50 8.72 -4.98
N LEU A 21 11.21 7.45 -4.79
CA LEU A 21 11.41 6.79 -3.49
C LEU A 21 12.88 6.80 -3.10
N LYS A 22 13.76 6.51 -4.04
CA LYS A 22 15.20 6.50 -3.79
C LYS A 22 15.70 7.88 -3.37
N ARG A 23 15.20 8.94 -4.00
CA ARG A 23 15.59 10.32 -3.67
C ARG A 23 15.17 10.75 -2.29
N MET A 24 14.11 10.14 -1.76
CA MET A 24 13.66 10.45 -0.39
C MET A 24 14.62 9.92 0.67
N GLY A 25 15.49 8.98 0.32
CA GLY A 25 16.43 8.41 1.25
C GLY A 25 15.79 7.52 2.31
N ILE A 26 14.54 7.11 2.10
CA ILE A 26 13.83 6.23 3.01
C ILE A 26 14.13 4.77 2.64
N GLU A 27 14.40 3.96 3.63
CA GLU A 27 14.66 2.55 3.43
C GLU A 27 13.36 1.78 3.28
N LEU A 28 13.06 1.35 2.05
CA LEU A 28 11.86 0.60 1.72
C LEU A 28 12.21 -0.61 0.88
N GLY A 29 11.48 -1.72 1.11
CA GLY A 29 11.49 -2.82 0.17
C GLY A 29 10.56 -2.44 -0.98
N VAL A 30 11.08 -2.38 -2.21
CA VAL A 30 10.30 -1.91 -3.35
C VAL A 30 10.06 -3.07 -4.31
N PHE A 31 8.80 -3.35 -4.59
CA PHE A 31 8.36 -4.40 -5.49
C PHE A 31 7.46 -3.82 -6.57
N GLU A 32 7.37 -4.48 -7.71
CA GLU A 32 6.61 -3.98 -8.87
C GLU A 32 5.70 -5.06 -9.43
N ALA A 33 4.55 -4.62 -9.93
CA ALA A 33 3.63 -5.47 -10.69
C ALA A 33 3.15 -4.68 -11.90
N CYS A 34 2.90 -5.36 -12.99
CA CYS A 34 2.52 -4.72 -14.25
C CYS A 34 1.00 -4.65 -14.49
N ASN A 35 0.21 -5.25 -13.62
CA ASN A 35 -1.25 -5.15 -13.65
C ASN A 35 -1.83 -5.58 -12.30
N GLY A 36 -3.13 -5.38 -12.14
CA GLY A 36 -3.81 -5.73 -10.91
C GLY A 36 -3.80 -7.20 -10.59
N LYS A 37 -3.88 -8.05 -11.63
CA LYS A 37 -3.87 -9.50 -11.44
C LYS A 37 -2.54 -9.96 -10.84
N GLN A 38 -1.44 -9.50 -11.41
CA GLN A 38 -0.11 -9.82 -10.89
C GLN A 38 0.08 -9.28 -9.48
N ALA A 39 -0.41 -8.06 -9.22
CA ALA A 39 -0.35 -7.47 -7.89
C ALA A 39 -1.10 -8.33 -6.87
N LEU A 40 -2.29 -8.77 -7.22
CA LEU A 40 -3.10 -9.61 -6.33
C LEU A 40 -2.41 -10.95 -6.04
N GLU A 41 -1.73 -11.52 -7.04
CA GLU A 41 -0.93 -12.73 -6.83
C GLU A 41 0.17 -12.50 -5.81
N TYR A 42 0.89 -11.39 -5.90
CA TYR A 42 1.88 -11.02 -4.89
C TYR A 42 1.27 -10.93 -3.50
N LEU A 43 0.11 -10.30 -3.39
CA LEU A 43 -0.52 -10.04 -2.11
C LEU A 43 -1.13 -11.29 -1.47
N THR A 44 -1.52 -12.27 -2.28
CA THR A 44 -2.17 -13.48 -1.78
C THR A 44 -1.23 -14.69 -1.68
N SER A 45 -0.03 -14.61 -2.25
CA SER A 45 0.93 -15.72 -2.30
C SER A 45 2.17 -15.46 -1.45
N ASP A 46 2.06 -14.68 -0.43
CA ASP A 46 3.17 -14.23 0.40
C ASP A 46 4.02 -15.37 0.96
N LYS A 47 3.42 -16.50 1.25
CA LYS A 47 4.11 -17.65 1.82
C LYS A 47 5.13 -18.28 0.88
N ASN A 48 4.95 -18.11 -0.43
CA ASN A 48 5.76 -18.76 -1.44
C ASN A 48 6.75 -17.82 -2.13
N THR A 49 6.60 -16.53 -1.97
CA THR A 49 7.42 -15.55 -2.68
C THR A 49 8.65 -15.09 -1.91
N GLY A 50 8.66 -15.29 -0.59
CA GLY A 50 9.73 -14.79 0.27
C GLY A 50 9.77 -13.28 0.42
N ILE A 51 8.76 -12.59 -0.11
CA ILE A 51 8.72 -11.12 -0.11
C ILE A 51 8.36 -10.57 1.26
N GLY A 52 7.56 -11.27 2.01
CA GLY A 52 7.03 -10.74 3.26
C GLY A 52 5.81 -9.86 3.02
N HIS A 53 5.33 -9.23 4.06
CA HIS A 53 4.12 -8.45 4.01
C HIS A 53 4.30 -7.13 3.27
N ILE A 54 3.38 -6.83 2.35
CA ILE A 54 3.32 -5.53 1.69
C ILE A 54 2.54 -4.57 2.58
N ASP A 55 3.14 -3.45 2.91
CA ASP A 55 2.54 -2.44 3.80
C ASP A 55 1.85 -1.32 3.04
N ILE A 56 2.36 -1.00 1.86
CA ILE A 56 1.85 0.10 1.05
C ILE A 56 1.62 -0.41 -0.38
N LEU A 57 0.41 -0.16 -0.88
CA LEU A 57 0.07 -0.44 -2.27
C LEU A 57 -0.07 0.89 -3.00
N LEU A 58 0.75 1.10 -4.02
CA LEU A 58 0.71 2.29 -4.84
C LEU A 58 0.31 1.86 -6.25
N THR A 59 -0.91 2.15 -6.66
CA THR A 59 -1.45 1.61 -7.90
C THR A 59 -2.00 2.68 -8.85
N ASP A 60 -1.77 2.49 -10.13
CA ASP A 60 -2.46 3.19 -11.19
C ASP A 60 -3.92 2.70 -11.24
N VAL A 61 -4.78 3.47 -11.86
CA VAL A 61 -6.20 3.12 -12.02
C VAL A 61 -6.43 2.28 -13.27
N LYS A 62 -6.05 2.79 -14.44
CA LYS A 62 -6.30 2.11 -15.71
C LYS A 62 -5.18 1.19 -16.10
N MET A 63 -5.44 -0.09 -16.02
CA MET A 63 -4.48 -1.13 -16.38
C MET A 63 -5.23 -2.27 -17.08
N PRO A 64 -4.55 -3.02 -17.97
CA PRO A 64 -5.18 -4.18 -18.59
C PRO A 64 -5.42 -5.30 -17.57
N PHE A 65 -6.35 -6.17 -17.89
CA PHE A 65 -6.76 -7.37 -17.13
C PHE A 65 -7.51 -7.05 -15.84
N MET A 66 -6.93 -6.31 -14.95
CA MET A 66 -7.58 -5.88 -13.69
C MET A 66 -7.11 -4.46 -13.40
N ASP A 67 -8.05 -3.51 -13.37
CA ASP A 67 -7.71 -2.12 -13.06
C ASP A 67 -7.48 -1.90 -11.56
N GLY A 68 -7.04 -0.69 -11.21
CA GLY A 68 -6.72 -0.37 -9.82
C GLY A 68 -7.92 -0.43 -8.88
N ILE A 69 -9.09 -0.09 -9.36
CA ILE A 69 -10.32 -0.15 -8.56
C ILE A 69 -10.68 -1.61 -8.23
N GLU A 70 -10.62 -2.47 -9.23
CA GLU A 70 -10.87 -3.90 -9.03
C GLU A 70 -9.83 -4.50 -8.07
N LEU A 71 -8.57 -4.09 -8.23
CA LEU A 71 -7.51 -4.54 -7.33
C LEU A 71 -7.81 -4.15 -5.88
N ILE A 72 -8.21 -2.90 -5.65
CA ILE A 72 -8.55 -2.41 -4.31
C ILE A 72 -9.72 -3.20 -3.73
N LYS A 73 -10.75 -3.46 -4.53
CA LYS A 73 -11.89 -4.25 -4.08
C LYS A 73 -11.47 -5.67 -3.67
N ASN A 74 -10.59 -6.28 -4.44
CA ASN A 74 -10.06 -7.61 -4.11
C ASN A 74 -9.22 -7.61 -2.85
N VAL A 75 -8.43 -6.56 -2.64
CA VAL A 75 -7.63 -6.39 -1.43
C VAL A 75 -8.56 -6.33 -0.21
N MET A 76 -9.62 -5.53 -0.30
CA MET A 76 -10.61 -5.43 0.78
C MET A 76 -11.34 -6.73 1.01
N HIS A 77 -11.73 -7.41 -0.08
CA HIS A 77 -12.47 -8.67 0.00
C HIS A 77 -11.64 -9.78 0.65
N ASN A 78 -10.33 -9.76 0.47
CA ASN A 78 -9.43 -10.76 1.04
C ASN A 78 -8.88 -10.36 2.42
N ASP A 79 -9.39 -9.30 3.00
CA ASP A 79 -8.96 -8.79 4.31
C ASP A 79 -7.46 -8.54 4.41
N ILE A 80 -6.86 -8.07 3.31
CA ILE A 80 -5.43 -7.74 3.28
C ILE A 80 -5.24 -6.36 3.90
N SER A 81 -4.47 -6.30 4.98
CA SER A 81 -4.22 -5.04 5.68
C SER A 81 -3.01 -4.31 5.06
N LEU A 82 -3.28 -3.18 4.41
CA LEU A 82 -2.22 -2.34 3.86
C LEU A 82 -2.77 -0.92 3.64
N LYS A 83 -1.88 0.01 3.39
CA LYS A 83 -2.24 1.38 3.04
C LYS A 83 -2.24 1.51 1.52
N THR A 84 -3.32 2.00 0.96
CA THR A 84 -3.46 2.13 -0.49
C THR A 84 -3.39 3.58 -0.92
N ILE A 85 -2.55 3.84 -1.91
CA ILE A 85 -2.42 5.13 -2.56
C ILE A 85 -2.70 4.92 -4.05
N ILE A 86 -3.56 5.75 -4.62
CA ILE A 86 -3.84 5.72 -6.05
C ILE A 86 -3.11 6.87 -6.73
N PHE A 87 -2.53 6.61 -7.90
CA PHE A 87 -2.11 7.69 -8.77
C PHE A 87 -2.74 7.52 -10.14
N SER A 88 -3.25 8.60 -10.70
CA SER A 88 -4.00 8.54 -11.95
C SER A 88 -3.89 9.83 -12.75
N GLY A 89 -4.20 9.73 -14.03
CA GLY A 89 -4.26 10.89 -14.90
C GLY A 89 -5.46 11.77 -14.55
N TYR A 90 -5.36 13.00 -14.96
CA TYR A 90 -6.34 14.01 -14.65
C TYR A 90 -7.72 13.77 -15.29
N ASN A 91 -7.80 12.98 -16.34
CA ASN A 91 -9.05 12.59 -16.95
C ASN A 91 -9.68 11.35 -16.29
N GLU A 92 -9.14 10.88 -15.18
CA GLU A 92 -9.64 9.70 -14.47
C GLU A 92 -10.34 10.05 -13.14
N PHE A 93 -10.88 11.24 -13.07
CA PHE A 93 -11.46 11.81 -11.85
C PHE A 93 -12.58 10.94 -11.24
N GLU A 94 -13.41 10.34 -12.08
CA GLU A 94 -14.50 9.49 -11.60
C GLU A 94 -13.99 8.24 -10.87
N TYR A 95 -12.89 7.69 -11.33
CA TYR A 95 -12.24 6.56 -10.67
C TYR A 95 -11.65 6.99 -9.32
N ALA A 96 -11.10 8.18 -9.26
CA ALA A 96 -10.56 8.72 -8.01
C ALA A 96 -11.66 8.86 -6.95
N LYS A 97 -12.84 9.32 -7.34
CA LYS A 97 -13.99 9.39 -6.44
C LYS A 97 -14.36 8.03 -5.88
N LEU A 98 -14.40 7.00 -6.73
CA LEU A 98 -14.69 5.64 -6.30
C LEU A 98 -13.64 5.15 -5.30
N ALA A 99 -12.39 5.44 -5.56
CA ALA A 99 -11.29 5.05 -4.69
C ALA A 99 -11.44 5.65 -3.28
N VAL A 100 -11.80 6.92 -3.22
CA VAL A 100 -12.03 7.60 -1.94
C VAL A 100 -13.15 6.91 -1.16
N LYS A 101 -14.23 6.52 -1.84
CA LYS A 101 -15.33 5.79 -1.22
C LYS A 101 -14.90 4.42 -0.70
N LEU A 102 -13.91 3.81 -1.35
CA LEU A 102 -13.37 2.52 -0.93
C LEU A 102 -12.35 2.63 0.20
N GLY A 103 -12.04 3.84 0.63
CA GLY A 103 -11.16 4.05 1.76
C GLY A 103 -9.67 4.07 1.44
N VAL A 104 -9.30 4.40 0.19
CA VAL A 104 -7.88 4.58 -0.13
C VAL A 104 -7.31 5.73 0.70
N LYS A 105 -6.04 5.59 1.05
CA LYS A 105 -5.40 6.54 1.96
C LYS A 105 -5.14 7.88 1.33
N ASP A 106 -4.74 7.87 0.08
CA ASP A 106 -4.44 9.11 -0.63
C ASP A 106 -4.51 8.90 -2.13
N TYR A 107 -4.48 9.98 -2.85
CA TYR A 107 -4.64 10.04 -4.28
C TYR A 107 -3.64 11.06 -4.84
N ILE A 108 -2.85 10.65 -5.80
CA ILE A 108 -1.84 11.48 -6.43
C ILE A 108 -2.17 11.64 -7.91
N LEU A 109 -2.19 12.87 -8.39
CA LEU A 109 -2.50 13.18 -9.78
C LEU A 109 -1.22 13.13 -10.62
N LYS A 110 -1.28 12.50 -11.78
CA LYS A 110 -0.20 12.54 -12.77
C LYS A 110 -0.27 13.84 -13.58
N PRO A 111 0.85 14.44 -13.94
CA PRO A 111 2.22 14.04 -13.66
C PRO A 111 2.57 14.25 -12.18
N VAL A 112 3.34 13.34 -11.63
CA VAL A 112 3.61 13.31 -10.19
C VAL A 112 4.56 14.45 -9.80
N ASP A 113 4.11 15.29 -8.87
CA ASP A 113 4.95 16.31 -8.28
C ASP A 113 5.81 15.66 -7.19
N PRO A 114 7.15 15.73 -7.28
CA PRO A 114 8.03 15.10 -6.29
C PRO A 114 7.76 15.53 -4.85
N SER A 115 7.44 16.80 -4.65
CA SER A 115 7.16 17.34 -3.32
C SER A 115 5.88 16.76 -2.73
N GLU A 116 4.82 16.70 -3.53
CA GLU A 116 3.55 16.09 -3.14
C GLU A 116 3.71 14.60 -2.87
N PHE A 117 4.44 13.91 -3.74
CA PHE A 117 4.72 12.48 -3.58
C PHE A 117 5.45 12.21 -2.26
N SER A 118 6.50 12.98 -2.00
CA SER A 118 7.29 12.85 -0.79
C SER A 118 6.43 13.07 0.46
N SER A 119 5.58 14.09 0.43
CA SER A 119 4.69 14.40 1.54
C SER A 119 3.68 13.26 1.79
N THR A 120 3.12 12.71 0.73
CA THR A 120 2.15 11.61 0.82
C THR A 120 2.79 10.35 1.39
N ILE A 121 3.94 9.96 0.88
CA ILE A 121 4.64 8.75 1.35
C ILE A 121 5.08 8.92 2.80
N THR A 122 5.63 10.07 3.14
CA THR A 122 6.04 10.36 4.52
C THR A 122 4.86 10.27 5.48
N GLY A 123 3.72 10.81 5.08
CA GLY A 123 2.49 10.75 5.87
C GLY A 123 2.02 9.33 6.12
N VAL A 124 2.07 8.49 5.09
CA VAL A 124 1.66 7.08 5.22
C VAL A 124 2.62 6.31 6.13
N ILE A 125 3.93 6.55 5.98
CA ILE A 125 4.93 5.90 6.83
C ILE A 125 4.75 6.32 8.29
N THR A 126 4.51 7.60 8.53
CA THR A 126 4.25 8.10 9.88
C THR A 126 3.03 7.41 10.49
N GLU A 127 1.98 7.24 9.72
CA GLU A 127 0.78 6.55 10.17
C GLU A 127 1.05 5.09 10.49
N LEU A 128 1.83 4.40 9.65
CA LEU A 128 2.25 3.03 9.91
C LEU A 128 3.09 2.93 11.18
N ASP A 129 4.01 3.86 11.38
CA ASP A 129 4.84 3.91 12.59
C ASP A 129 3.98 4.10 13.84
N GLU A 130 2.99 4.96 13.79
CA GLU A 130 2.08 5.19 14.90
C GLU A 130 1.25 3.94 15.22
N GLU A 131 0.76 3.25 14.19
CA GLU A 131 0.01 2.02 14.38
C GLU A 131 0.87 0.93 15.01
N HIS A 132 2.11 0.78 14.55
CA HIS A 132 3.06 -0.18 15.12
C HIS A 132 3.38 0.15 16.56
N LYS A 133 3.53 1.41 16.87
CA LYS A 133 3.79 1.86 18.25
C LYS A 133 2.62 1.53 19.17
N LYS A 134 1.39 1.75 18.72
CA LYS A 134 0.20 1.40 19.46
C LYS A 134 0.12 -0.09 19.74
N ASP A 135 0.43 -0.89 18.73
CA ASP A 135 0.45 -2.35 18.87
C ASP A 135 1.48 -2.80 19.88
N GLU A 136 2.68 -2.23 19.85
CA GLU A 136 3.74 -2.52 20.81
C GLU A 136 3.33 -2.15 22.22
N ASP A 137 2.76 -0.97 22.40
CA ASP A 137 2.28 -0.51 23.70
C ASP A 137 1.17 -1.41 24.23
N TYR A 138 0.24 -1.79 23.34
CA TYR A 138 -0.84 -2.70 23.70
C TYR A 138 -0.30 -4.08 24.11
N ASN A 139 0.65 -4.63 23.37
CA ASN A 139 1.29 -5.90 23.67
C ASN A 139 1.98 -5.86 25.02
N ARG A 140 2.66 -4.76 25.31
CA ARG A 140 3.37 -4.57 26.56
C ARG A 140 2.42 -4.57 27.74
N GLN A 141 1.31 -3.87 27.63
CA GLN A 141 0.27 -3.83 28.65
C GLN A 141 -0.42 -5.19 28.84
N ALA A 142 -0.72 -5.86 27.74
CA ALA A 142 -1.37 -7.17 27.78
C ALA A 142 -0.49 -8.22 28.42
N ASN A 143 0.81 -8.22 28.11
CA ASN A 143 1.77 -9.15 28.73
C ASN A 143 1.96 -8.89 30.22
N PHE A 144 1.84 -7.66 30.62
CA PHE A 144 1.96 -7.27 32.00
C PHE A 144 0.76 -7.67 32.84
N ILE A 145 -0.44 -7.53 32.29
CA ILE A 145 -1.69 -7.76 33.03
C ILE A 145 -2.13 -9.22 32.96
N LYS A 146 -2.41 -9.72 31.77
CA LYS A 146 -2.90 -11.08 31.54
C LYS A 146 -2.81 -11.44 30.06
N PRO A 147 -1.89 -12.27 29.67
CA PRO A 147 -1.67 -12.53 28.25
C PRO A 147 -2.58 -13.57 27.61
N VAL A 148 -3.35 -14.33 28.36
CA VAL A 148 -3.99 -15.56 27.86
C VAL A 148 -4.97 -15.34 26.71
N SER A 149 -5.78 -14.29 26.75
CA SER A 149 -6.79 -14.04 25.72
C SER A 149 -6.31 -13.11 24.62
N TYR A 150 -5.10 -12.67 24.69
CA TYR A 150 -4.58 -11.60 23.87
C TYR A 150 -4.41 -12.00 22.40
N THR A 151 -3.95 -13.21 22.16
CA THR A 151 -3.69 -13.70 20.82
C THR A 151 -4.91 -13.65 19.90
N HIS A 152 -6.09 -13.78 20.45
CA HIS A 152 -7.33 -13.74 19.66
C HIS A 152 -7.63 -12.34 19.12
N LEU A 153 -7.25 -11.31 19.84
CA LEU A 153 -7.50 -9.94 19.43
C LEU A 153 -6.65 -9.51 18.25
N ARG A 154 -5.59 -10.24 17.97
CA ARG A 154 -4.65 -9.92 16.90
C ARG A 154 -4.76 -10.83 15.69
N ALA A 155 -5.78 -11.63 15.62
CA ALA A 155 -5.94 -12.63 14.58
C ALA A 155 -6.33 -12.05 13.23
N HIS A 156 -6.27 -10.79 13.05
CA HIS A 156 -6.55 -10.16 11.75
C HIS A 156 -5.72 -9.00 11.48
#